data_80aef860b3413908fc4c5d7d5d95e200
#
_entry.id   80aef860b3413908fc4c5d7d5d95e200
#
_cell.length_a   1.000
_cell.length_b   1.000
_cell.length_c   1.000
_cell.angle_alpha   90.00
_cell.angle_beta   90.00
_cell.angle_gamma   90.00
#
_symmetry.space_group_name_H-M   'P 1'
#
loop_
_entity.id
_entity.type
_entity.pdbx_description
1 polymer ?
#
loop_
_entity_poly.entity_id
_entity_poly.type
_entity_poly.pdbx_seq_one_letter_code
_entity_poly.pdbx_strand_id
1 'polypeptide(L)'
;HGPRSDKNYEVKINRAMRQKALLVTLSRKYKDGEVIFVDSLEMAAPKTATAKAMMLALGKSFSGLNKSKNAAYIALPSRNAHTLKSFANMGHVQAGALADLNPVSMLEAKYLVIADPKAAIETLSKKLSTKAAGGAPAKATVTKKAAAKK
;
A
#
# COMPACT_ATOMS: atom_id res chain seq x y z
N HIS A 1 40.50 4.88 9.45
CA HIS A 1 39.16 4.60 10.01
C HIS A 1 38.33 3.85 8.99
N GLY A 2 38.35 2.53 9.07
CA GLY A 2 37.50 1.66 8.23
C GLY A 2 36.03 1.66 8.65
N PRO A 3 35.14 1.02 7.86
CA PRO A 3 33.75 0.83 8.22
C PRO A 3 33.66 0.01 9.52
N ARG A 4 32.72 0.38 10.41
CA ARG A 4 32.48 -0.31 11.67
C ARG A 4 31.23 -1.17 11.56
N SER A 5 31.28 -2.39 12.10
CA SER A 5 30.13 -3.30 12.14
C SER A 5 29.05 -2.90 13.15
N ASP A 6 29.44 -2.14 14.16
CA ASP A 6 28.58 -1.65 15.25
C ASP A 6 27.82 -0.37 14.89
N LYS A 7 28.05 0.21 13.70
CA LYS A 7 27.37 1.42 13.26
C LYS A 7 25.91 1.13 12.89
N ASN A 8 25.00 1.71 13.65
CA ASN A 8 23.57 1.63 13.34
C ASN A 8 23.16 2.72 12.34
N TYR A 9 22.60 2.29 11.20
CA TYR A 9 22.06 3.17 10.15
C TYR A 9 20.56 3.37 10.26
N GLU A 10 19.93 2.79 11.28
CA GLU A 10 18.48 2.86 11.49
C GLU A 10 18.08 4.29 11.89
N VAL A 11 17.24 4.92 11.05
CA VAL A 11 16.74 6.27 11.29
C VAL A 11 15.24 6.20 11.62
N LYS A 12 14.88 6.73 12.78
CA LYS A 12 13.48 6.83 13.20
C LYS A 12 12.77 7.91 12.40
N ILE A 13 11.80 7.50 11.58
CA ILE A 13 10.95 8.41 10.81
C ILE A 13 9.69 8.71 11.60
N ASN A 14 9.38 9.97 11.83
CA ASN A 14 8.17 10.41 12.52
C ASN A 14 6.91 10.07 11.71
N ARG A 15 5.81 9.79 12.43
CA ARG A 15 4.52 9.45 11.80
C ARG A 15 4.01 10.55 10.87
N ALA A 16 4.10 11.81 11.29
CA ALA A 16 3.69 12.96 10.49
C ALA A 16 4.49 13.06 9.17
N MET A 17 5.79 12.76 9.19
CA MET A 17 6.62 12.73 7.99
C MET A 17 6.17 11.65 7.01
N ARG A 18 5.86 10.44 7.50
CA ARG A 18 5.33 9.35 6.66
C ARG A 18 3.97 9.69 6.04
N GLN A 19 3.08 10.30 6.81
CA GLN A 19 1.78 10.76 6.33
C GLN A 19 1.93 11.86 5.26
N LYS A 20 2.79 12.84 5.51
CA LYS A 20 3.07 13.92 4.57
C LYS A 20 3.68 13.38 3.27
N ALA A 21 4.61 12.44 3.34
CA ALA A 21 5.19 11.81 2.17
C ALA A 21 4.12 11.09 1.32
N LEU A 22 3.23 10.33 1.95
CA LEU A 22 2.11 9.66 1.27
C LEU A 22 1.19 10.67 0.56
N LEU A 23 0.83 11.77 1.25
CA LEU A 23 -0.03 12.81 0.68
C LEU A 23 0.62 13.53 -0.51
N VAL A 24 1.90 13.84 -0.41
CA VAL A 24 2.65 14.52 -1.48
C VAL A 24 2.72 13.63 -2.72
N THR A 25 3.05 12.34 -2.56
CA THR A 25 3.11 11.41 -3.70
C THR A 25 1.74 11.20 -4.34
N LEU A 26 0.67 11.05 -3.52
CA LEU A 26 -0.70 10.91 -4.03
C LEU A 26 -1.16 12.18 -4.77
N SER A 27 -0.89 13.35 -4.20
CA SER A 27 -1.21 14.64 -4.83
C SER A 27 -0.50 14.83 -6.17
N ARG A 28 0.76 14.40 -6.27
CA ARG A 28 1.50 14.45 -7.53
C ARG A 28 0.91 13.52 -8.57
N LYS A 29 0.66 12.27 -8.21
CA LYS A 29 0.00 11.29 -9.08
C LYS A 29 -1.35 11.77 -9.60
N TYR A 30 -2.13 12.40 -8.73
CA TYR A 30 -3.42 12.96 -9.12
C TYR A 30 -3.27 14.13 -10.13
N LYS A 31 -2.32 15.02 -9.91
CA LYS A 31 -2.03 16.14 -10.84
C LYS A 31 -1.56 15.64 -12.21
N ASP A 32 -0.79 14.58 -12.24
CA ASP A 32 -0.26 13.99 -13.48
C ASP A 32 -1.32 13.11 -14.21
N GLY A 33 -2.54 12.97 -13.66
CA GLY A 33 -3.61 12.16 -14.25
C GLY A 33 -3.32 10.64 -14.20
N GLU A 34 -2.48 10.22 -13.28
CA GLU A 34 -2.05 8.82 -13.14
C GLU A 34 -2.88 8.04 -12.09
N VAL A 35 -3.98 8.63 -11.60
CA VAL A 35 -4.91 7.96 -10.68
C VAL A 35 -6.17 7.58 -11.44
N ILE A 36 -6.50 6.30 -11.43
CA ILE A 36 -7.68 5.73 -12.09
C ILE A 36 -8.62 5.20 -11.02
N PHE A 37 -9.86 5.62 -11.06
CA PHE A 37 -10.92 5.12 -10.19
C PHE A 37 -11.76 4.10 -10.93
N VAL A 38 -12.02 2.95 -10.28
CA VAL A 38 -12.84 1.86 -10.83
C VAL A 38 -13.88 1.47 -9.79
N ASP A 39 -15.12 1.28 -10.20
CA ASP A 39 -16.22 1.00 -9.28
C ASP A 39 -16.02 -0.31 -8.51
N SER A 40 -15.60 -1.38 -9.19
CA SER A 40 -15.35 -2.67 -8.56
C SER A 40 -14.30 -3.49 -9.32
N LEU A 41 -13.43 -4.15 -8.57
CA LEU A 41 -12.45 -5.14 -9.07
C LEU A 41 -12.57 -6.46 -8.31
N GLU A 42 -13.73 -6.73 -7.72
CA GLU A 42 -13.92 -7.96 -6.96
C GLU A 42 -14.06 -9.16 -7.88
N MET A 43 -13.43 -10.25 -7.47
CA MET A 43 -13.50 -11.54 -8.17
C MET A 43 -14.02 -12.62 -7.23
N ALA A 44 -15.03 -13.37 -7.70
CA ALA A 44 -15.60 -14.49 -6.98
C ALA A 44 -14.63 -15.69 -6.89
N ALA A 45 -13.80 -15.87 -7.91
CA ALA A 45 -12.81 -16.94 -7.98
C ALA A 45 -11.45 -16.41 -8.47
N PRO A 46 -10.32 -17.00 -8.04
CA PRO A 46 -9.00 -16.59 -8.50
C PRO A 46 -8.77 -17.05 -9.95
N LYS A 47 -8.88 -16.12 -10.90
CA LYS A 47 -8.65 -16.36 -12.34
C LYS A 47 -7.81 -15.25 -12.95
N THR A 48 -6.61 -15.58 -13.40
CA THR A 48 -5.70 -14.63 -14.07
C THR A 48 -6.22 -14.18 -15.44
N ALA A 49 -6.95 -15.04 -16.15
CA ALA A 49 -7.55 -14.69 -17.43
C ALA A 49 -8.55 -13.52 -17.32
N THR A 50 -9.41 -13.55 -16.28
CA THR A 50 -10.35 -12.47 -16.01
C THR A 50 -9.62 -11.18 -15.63
N ALA A 51 -8.59 -11.28 -14.77
CA ALA A 51 -7.75 -10.14 -14.40
C ALA A 51 -7.08 -9.50 -15.63
N LYS A 52 -6.56 -10.33 -16.54
CA LYS A 52 -5.96 -9.87 -17.79
C LYS A 52 -6.98 -9.17 -18.68
N ALA A 53 -8.19 -9.72 -18.82
CA ALA A 53 -9.25 -9.10 -19.60
C ALA A 53 -9.65 -7.73 -19.06
N MET A 54 -9.75 -7.59 -17.73
CA MET A 54 -10.01 -6.29 -17.06
C MET A 54 -8.90 -5.28 -17.35
N MET A 55 -7.63 -5.68 -17.22
CA MET A 55 -6.50 -4.81 -17.51
C MET A 55 -6.44 -4.38 -18.98
N LEU A 56 -6.74 -5.28 -19.90
CA LEU A 56 -6.83 -4.95 -21.33
C LEU A 56 -7.98 -3.97 -21.63
N ALA A 57 -9.13 -4.14 -20.97
CA ALA A 57 -10.24 -3.21 -21.11
C ALA A 57 -9.87 -1.80 -20.62
N LEU A 58 -9.24 -1.68 -19.46
CA LEU A 58 -8.71 -0.42 -18.93
C LEU A 58 -7.60 0.16 -19.82
N GLY A 59 -6.77 -0.71 -20.41
CA GLY A 59 -5.67 -0.33 -21.29
C GLY A 59 -6.10 0.30 -22.61
N LYS A 60 -7.36 0.11 -23.02
CA LYS A 60 -7.94 0.82 -24.19
C LYS A 60 -8.06 2.33 -23.94
N SER A 61 -8.44 2.71 -22.72
CA SER A 61 -8.55 4.12 -22.31
C SER A 61 -7.23 4.70 -21.85
N PHE A 62 -6.36 3.88 -21.25
CA PHE A 62 -5.09 4.28 -20.65
C PHE A 62 -3.94 3.47 -21.24
N SER A 63 -3.37 3.94 -22.35
CA SER A 63 -2.33 3.22 -23.11
C SER A 63 -1.10 2.81 -22.28
N GLY A 64 -0.80 3.53 -21.22
CA GLY A 64 0.33 3.22 -20.34
C GLY A 64 0.14 1.99 -19.45
N LEU A 65 -1.09 1.45 -19.33
CA LEU A 65 -1.35 0.19 -18.63
C LEU A 65 -0.84 -1.04 -19.41
N ASN A 66 -0.60 -0.91 -20.69
CA ASN A 66 -0.08 -1.98 -21.54
C ASN A 66 1.45 -2.13 -21.47
N LYS A 67 2.13 -1.39 -20.61
CA LYS A 67 3.58 -1.52 -20.40
C LYS A 67 3.92 -2.89 -19.82
N SER A 68 5.08 -3.41 -20.21
CA SER A 68 5.57 -4.72 -19.75
C SER A 68 6.06 -4.75 -18.30
N LYS A 69 6.36 -3.57 -17.72
CA LYS A 69 6.87 -3.44 -16.34
C LYS A 69 6.24 -2.23 -15.65
N ASN A 70 5.96 -2.39 -14.37
CA ASN A 70 5.52 -1.30 -13.48
C ASN A 70 4.36 -0.46 -14.06
N ALA A 71 3.38 -1.13 -14.68
CA ALA A 71 2.27 -0.45 -15.32
C ALA A 71 1.29 0.12 -14.31
N ALA A 72 0.85 -0.68 -13.34
CA ALA A 72 -0.14 -0.26 -12.36
C ALA A 72 0.07 -0.88 -10.98
N TYR A 73 -0.32 -0.12 -9.97
CA TYR A 73 -0.59 -0.60 -8.63
C TYR A 73 -2.11 -0.56 -8.38
N ILE A 74 -2.70 -1.70 -8.03
CA ILE A 74 -4.12 -1.84 -7.72
C ILE A 74 -4.32 -1.77 -6.22
N ALA A 75 -5.01 -0.73 -5.77
CA ALA A 75 -5.33 -0.52 -4.37
C ALA A 75 -6.78 -0.95 -4.11
N LEU A 76 -6.95 -2.01 -3.32
CA LEU A 76 -8.26 -2.54 -2.93
C LEU A 76 -8.67 -1.97 -1.58
N PRO A 77 -9.94 -1.59 -1.37
CA PRO A 77 -10.41 -1.10 -0.07
C PRO A 77 -10.32 -2.17 1.02
N SER A 78 -10.59 -3.41 0.67
CA SER A 78 -10.47 -4.58 1.53
C SER A 78 -9.54 -5.63 0.93
N ARG A 79 -8.95 -6.47 1.78
CA ARG A 79 -8.04 -7.52 1.36
C ARG A 79 -8.80 -8.73 0.84
N ASN A 80 -9.14 -8.74 -0.45
CA ASN A 80 -9.76 -9.89 -1.09
C ASN A 80 -8.69 -10.85 -1.64
N ALA A 81 -8.61 -12.06 -1.07
CA ALA A 81 -7.61 -13.06 -1.44
C ALA A 81 -7.77 -13.54 -2.90
N HIS A 82 -8.99 -13.63 -3.41
CA HIS A 82 -9.24 -14.07 -4.79
C HIS A 82 -8.74 -13.03 -5.78
N THR A 83 -9.03 -11.76 -5.55
CA THR A 83 -8.55 -10.66 -6.38
C THR A 83 -7.03 -10.57 -6.35
N LEU A 84 -6.41 -10.60 -5.16
CA LEU A 84 -4.95 -10.56 -5.03
C LEU A 84 -4.26 -11.70 -5.77
N LYS A 85 -4.76 -12.95 -5.61
CA LYS A 85 -4.23 -14.12 -6.34
C LYS A 85 -4.39 -14.00 -7.85
N SER A 86 -5.45 -13.38 -8.33
CA SER A 86 -5.72 -13.21 -9.77
C SER A 86 -4.70 -12.28 -10.42
N PHE A 87 -4.25 -11.24 -9.72
CA PHE A 87 -3.26 -10.29 -10.22
C PHE A 87 -1.81 -10.69 -9.91
N ALA A 88 -1.56 -11.58 -8.95
CA ALA A 88 -0.22 -11.93 -8.49
C ALA A 88 0.72 -12.45 -9.59
N ASN A 89 0.18 -13.15 -10.60
CA ASN A 89 0.99 -13.70 -11.71
C ASN A 89 1.23 -12.69 -12.85
N MET A 90 0.81 -11.43 -12.69
CA MET A 90 1.00 -10.39 -13.71
C MET A 90 2.22 -9.54 -13.33
N GLY A 91 3.37 -9.75 -13.97
CA GLY A 91 4.63 -9.10 -13.60
C GLY A 91 4.68 -7.58 -13.79
N HIS A 92 3.71 -6.98 -14.47
CA HIS A 92 3.61 -5.53 -14.69
C HIS A 92 2.57 -4.85 -13.78
N VAL A 93 1.84 -5.62 -12.98
CA VAL A 93 0.80 -5.12 -12.08
C VAL A 93 1.07 -5.63 -10.68
N GLN A 94 1.00 -4.73 -9.72
CA GLN A 94 1.03 -5.07 -8.30
C GLN A 94 -0.37 -4.82 -7.72
N ALA A 95 -0.82 -5.67 -6.81
CA ALA A 95 -2.09 -5.48 -6.12
C ALA A 95 -1.89 -5.58 -4.61
N GLY A 96 -2.57 -4.72 -3.88
CA GLY A 96 -2.49 -4.69 -2.43
C GLY A 96 -3.69 -4.00 -1.79
N ALA A 97 -3.77 -4.08 -0.45
CA ALA A 97 -4.77 -3.33 0.27
C ALA A 97 -4.41 -1.84 0.29
N LEU A 98 -5.41 -0.98 0.22
CA LEU A 98 -5.23 0.46 0.31
C LEU A 98 -4.63 0.89 1.66
N ALA A 99 -4.92 0.14 2.71
CA ALA A 99 -4.33 0.35 4.03
C ALA A 99 -2.80 0.19 4.03
N ASP A 100 -2.27 -0.69 3.17
CA ASP A 100 -0.83 -0.96 3.06
C ASP A 100 -0.13 -0.03 2.06
N LEU A 101 -0.88 0.87 1.42
CA LEU A 101 -0.33 1.78 0.43
C LEU A 101 0.82 2.63 1.02
N ASN A 102 1.94 2.65 0.33
CA ASN A 102 3.13 3.40 0.71
C ASN A 102 3.68 4.22 -0.48
N PRO A 103 4.52 5.23 -0.23
CA PRO A 103 5.10 6.05 -1.30
C PRO A 103 5.92 5.25 -2.32
N VAL A 104 6.60 4.18 -1.89
CA VAL A 104 7.42 3.35 -2.79
C VAL A 104 6.54 2.67 -3.83
N SER A 105 5.50 1.93 -3.39
CA SER A 105 4.56 1.26 -4.29
C SER A 105 3.89 2.22 -5.29
N MET A 106 3.59 3.46 -4.83
CA MET A 106 3.02 4.48 -5.71
C MET A 106 4.01 5.00 -6.76
N LEU A 107 5.29 5.13 -6.39
CA LEU A 107 6.32 5.65 -7.31
C LEU A 107 6.84 4.60 -8.28
N GLU A 108 6.85 3.33 -7.88
CA GLU A 108 7.24 2.22 -8.77
C GLU A 108 6.27 2.05 -9.94
N ALA A 109 4.96 2.09 -9.66
CA ALA A 109 3.95 1.93 -10.70
C ALA A 109 3.61 3.26 -11.37
N LYS A 110 3.38 3.23 -12.69
CA LYS A 110 2.94 4.42 -13.42
C LYS A 110 1.53 4.84 -12.99
N TYR A 111 0.57 3.92 -13.01
CA TYR A 111 -0.81 4.21 -12.64
C TYR A 111 -1.15 3.64 -11.27
N LEU A 112 -1.93 4.41 -10.51
CA LEU A 112 -2.58 3.97 -9.30
C LEU A 112 -4.06 3.71 -9.60
N VAL A 113 -4.47 2.44 -9.56
CA VAL A 113 -5.87 2.05 -9.77
C VAL A 113 -6.51 1.83 -8.42
N ILE A 114 -7.54 2.59 -8.11
CA ILE A 114 -8.27 2.53 -6.84
C ILE A 114 -9.64 1.94 -7.10
N ALA A 115 -9.91 0.78 -6.50
CA ALA A 115 -11.22 0.17 -6.51
C ALA A 115 -12.11 0.78 -5.43
N ASP A 116 -13.42 0.87 -5.69
CA ASP A 116 -14.43 1.42 -4.79
C ASP A 116 -14.01 2.78 -4.18
N PRO A 117 -14.16 3.89 -4.93
CA PRO A 117 -13.64 5.20 -4.52
C PRO A 117 -14.18 5.68 -3.18
N LYS A 118 -15.45 5.37 -2.86
CA LYS A 118 -16.09 5.82 -1.61
C LYS A 118 -15.43 5.19 -0.39
N ALA A 119 -15.33 3.85 -0.37
CA ALA A 119 -14.67 3.12 0.70
C ALA A 119 -13.17 3.44 0.76
N ALA A 120 -12.54 3.68 -0.39
CA ALA A 120 -11.14 4.05 -0.48
C ALA A 120 -10.86 5.40 0.19
N ILE A 121 -11.66 6.42 -0.08
CA ILE A 121 -11.50 7.76 0.53
C ILE A 121 -11.68 7.68 2.05
N GLU A 122 -12.66 6.93 2.54
CA GLU A 122 -12.84 6.71 3.98
C GLU A 122 -11.62 6.04 4.62
N THR A 123 -11.09 4.99 3.98
CA THR A 123 -9.91 4.28 4.48
C THR A 123 -8.68 5.17 4.49
N LEU A 124 -8.45 5.95 3.45
CA LEU A 124 -7.37 6.93 3.39
C LEU A 124 -7.54 8.02 4.43
N SER A 125 -8.75 8.57 4.59
CA SER A 125 -9.01 9.59 5.59
C SER A 125 -8.76 9.07 7.02
N LYS A 126 -9.17 7.86 7.34
CA LYS A 126 -8.86 7.19 8.62
C LYS A 126 -7.35 7.02 8.81
N LYS A 127 -6.63 6.56 7.78
CA LYS A 127 -5.16 6.39 7.82
C LYS A 127 -4.43 7.72 8.05
N LEU A 128 -4.93 8.79 7.46
CA LEU A 128 -4.35 10.13 7.55
C LEU A 128 -4.81 10.91 8.79
N SER A 129 -6.06 10.73 9.21
CA SER A 129 -6.66 11.43 10.35
C SER A 129 -6.37 10.76 11.69
N THR A 130 -5.76 9.59 11.76
CA THR A 130 -5.35 8.98 13.04
C THR A 130 -4.32 9.89 13.71
N LYS A 131 -4.78 11.07 14.09
CA LYS A 131 -4.14 12.01 14.97
C LYS A 131 -3.94 11.26 16.28
N ALA A 132 -2.68 11.00 16.61
CA ALA A 132 -2.19 10.81 17.94
C ALA A 132 -3.25 10.47 19.05
N ALA A 133 -3.79 9.29 19.07
CA ALA A 133 -3.98 8.64 20.35
C ALA A 133 -2.55 8.34 20.82
N GLY A 134 -2.03 9.18 21.72
CA GLY A 134 -0.70 9.07 22.27
C GLY A 134 -0.51 7.68 22.87
N GLY A 135 0.12 6.80 22.14
CA GLY A 135 0.67 5.60 22.68
C GLY A 135 1.85 5.96 23.55
N ALA A 136 1.60 6.22 24.83
CA ALA A 136 2.63 6.09 25.83
C ALA A 136 3.23 4.68 25.66
N PRO A 137 4.55 4.53 25.64
CA PRO A 137 5.16 3.20 25.60
C PRO A 137 4.67 2.45 26.83
N ALA A 138 3.99 1.33 26.63
CA ALA A 138 3.68 0.41 27.71
C ALA A 138 5.02 0.06 28.37
N LYS A 139 5.23 0.56 29.58
CA LYS A 139 6.32 0.13 30.45
C LYS A 139 6.13 -1.36 30.66
N ALA A 140 7.01 -2.14 30.06
CA ALA A 140 7.14 -3.55 30.36
C ALA A 140 7.42 -3.67 31.87
N THR A 141 6.43 -4.08 32.64
CA THR A 141 6.58 -4.45 34.05
C THR A 141 7.35 -5.74 34.05
N VAL A 142 8.65 -5.64 34.27
CA VAL A 142 9.49 -6.78 34.58
C VAL A 142 9.09 -7.25 35.97
N THR A 143 8.21 -8.24 36.05
CA THR A 143 7.94 -8.98 37.28
C THR A 143 9.18 -9.80 37.62
N LYS A 144 9.96 -9.30 38.54
CA LYS A 144 11.03 -10.05 39.24
C LYS A 144 10.34 -11.21 39.98
N LYS A 145 10.42 -12.41 39.43
CA LYS A 145 10.05 -13.63 40.13
C LYS A 145 11.11 -13.90 41.19
N ALA A 146 10.79 -13.60 42.44
CA ALA A 146 11.63 -13.94 43.56
C ALA A 146 11.75 -15.46 43.67
N ALA A 147 12.97 -15.96 43.59
CA ALA A 147 13.30 -17.32 43.91
C ALA A 147 13.20 -17.50 45.43
N ALA A 148 12.18 -18.21 45.89
CA ALA A 148 12.17 -18.71 47.26
C ALA A 148 13.03 -19.96 47.31
N LYS A 149 14.06 -19.85 48.12
CA LYS A 149 14.94 -20.92 48.57
C LYS A 149 14.26 -21.67 49.69
N LYS A 150 14.10 -22.98 49.56
CA LYS A 150 14.16 -23.90 50.70
C LYS A 150 14.67 -25.24 50.22
#